data_b12c3e191ef9c699775773b073e81943
#
_entry.id   b12c3e191ef9c699775773b073e81943
#
_cell.length_a   1.000
_cell.length_b   1.000
_cell.length_c   1.000
_cell.angle_alpha   90.00
_cell.angle_beta   90.00
_cell.angle_gamma   90.00
#
_symmetry.space_group_name_H-M   'P 1'
#
loop_
_entity.id
_entity.type
_entity.pdbx_description
1 polymer ?
#
loop_
_entity_poly.entity_id
_entity_poly.type
_entity_poly.pdbx_seq_one_letter_code
_entity_poly.pdbx_strand_id
1 'polypeptide(L)'
;VVSIHALKEMAVDDLSWTRHNGVYYLCRVLSTWKYNCDAAHIYKDVINYVDVEFHEIGTVEMIPGKVVNSFRASAALQRIKGDVPLKYSEHLYNTITGTQFYPDCAVKKEEILDFLQPEDVEEVVSLYLQLEKGYLLYSSTNKLGTQTYEFVAVAKDGSHKAYPQVKTGKTPLDGNHYKELTANGDKVFLFTVEGEYKNTAGMDIIDRKVLIDFIYGHKRIMPGRIRQWL
;
A
#
# COMPACT_ATOMS: atom_id res chain seq x y z
N VAL A 1 -18.71 20.83 -8.21
CA VAL A 1 -18.62 20.76 -9.69
C VAL A 1 -17.68 19.63 -10.13
N VAL A 2 -16.45 19.52 -9.59
CA VAL A 2 -15.49 18.47 -9.97
C VAL A 2 -15.99 17.06 -9.66
N SER A 3 -16.60 16.85 -8.49
CA SER A 3 -17.10 15.55 -8.07
C SER A 3 -18.29 15.06 -8.92
N ILE A 4 -19.17 15.96 -9.39
CA ILE A 4 -20.26 15.60 -10.28
C ILE A 4 -19.72 15.19 -11.66
N HIS A 5 -18.67 15.84 -12.14
CA HIS A 5 -18.04 15.47 -13.39
C HIS A 5 -17.43 14.07 -13.31
N ALA A 6 -16.66 13.80 -12.23
CA ALA A 6 -16.11 12.49 -11.97
C ALA A 6 -17.20 11.40 -11.85
N LEU A 7 -18.34 11.72 -11.21
CA LEU A 7 -19.47 10.80 -11.10
C LEU A 7 -20.10 10.46 -12.47
N LYS A 8 -20.17 11.45 -13.37
CA LYS A 8 -20.68 11.25 -14.75
C LYS A 8 -19.76 10.40 -15.62
N GLU A 9 -18.48 10.38 -15.31
CA GLU A 9 -17.49 9.57 -16.03
C GLU A 9 -17.41 8.11 -15.54
N MET A 10 -18.08 7.78 -14.42
CA MET A 10 -18.12 6.41 -13.93
C MET A 10 -18.91 5.52 -14.89
N ALA A 11 -18.31 4.40 -15.25
CA ALA A 11 -18.92 3.37 -16.08
C ALA A 11 -19.48 2.24 -15.20
N VAL A 12 -20.43 1.48 -15.75
CA VAL A 12 -20.85 0.21 -15.17
C VAL A 12 -19.63 -0.70 -15.06
N ASP A 13 -19.53 -1.42 -13.96
CA ASP A 13 -18.41 -2.29 -13.58
C ASP A 13 -17.13 -1.57 -13.14
N ASP A 14 -17.11 -0.23 -13.07
CA ASP A 14 -16.05 0.46 -12.34
C ASP A 14 -16.06 0.08 -10.87
N LEU A 15 -14.87 -0.04 -10.28
CA LEU A 15 -14.69 -0.24 -8.84
C LEU A 15 -14.44 1.09 -8.12
N SER A 16 -15.11 1.29 -7.02
CA SER A 16 -14.91 2.46 -6.16
C SER A 16 -14.77 2.06 -4.69
N TRP A 17 -14.07 2.91 -3.94
CA TRP A 17 -13.90 2.73 -2.51
C TRP A 17 -14.69 3.78 -1.74
N THR A 18 -15.32 3.37 -0.66
CA THR A 18 -15.93 4.29 0.30
C THR A 18 -15.56 3.89 1.73
N ARG A 19 -15.79 4.81 2.68
CA ARG A 19 -15.44 4.61 4.08
C ARG A 19 -16.53 5.17 4.99
N HIS A 20 -16.92 4.40 5.98
CA HIS A 20 -17.83 4.85 7.04
C HIS A 20 -17.34 4.33 8.40
N ASN A 21 -17.22 5.20 9.39
CA ASN A 21 -16.80 4.86 10.77
C ASN A 21 -15.54 3.99 10.87
N GLY A 22 -14.53 4.25 10.00
CA GLY A 22 -13.27 3.49 10.01
C GLY A 22 -13.31 2.17 9.26
N VAL A 23 -14.47 1.74 8.78
CA VAL A 23 -14.66 0.57 7.94
C VAL A 23 -14.66 0.98 6.47
N TYR A 24 -13.96 0.24 5.64
CA TYR A 24 -13.85 0.45 4.20
C TYR A 24 -14.72 -0.53 3.44
N TYR A 25 -15.27 -0.05 2.34
CA TYR A 25 -16.13 -0.82 1.44
C TYR A 25 -15.61 -0.71 0.02
N LEU A 26 -15.58 -1.83 -0.67
CA LEU A 26 -15.38 -1.89 -2.12
C LEU A 26 -16.74 -1.94 -2.79
N CYS A 27 -16.96 -1.08 -3.76
CA CYS A 27 -18.24 -0.95 -4.45
C CYS A 27 -18.03 -1.20 -5.94
N ARG A 28 -18.91 -2.01 -6.56
CA ARG A 28 -18.99 -2.11 -8.01
C ARG A 28 -20.15 -1.26 -8.52
N VAL A 29 -19.91 -0.45 -9.54
CA VAL A 29 -20.91 0.42 -10.16
C VAL A 29 -21.87 -0.42 -11.00
N LEU A 30 -23.18 -0.24 -10.77
CA LEU A 30 -24.25 -0.99 -11.43
C LEU A 30 -25.01 -0.17 -12.46
N SER A 31 -24.91 1.16 -12.44
CA SER A 31 -25.61 2.04 -13.37
C SER A 31 -24.73 3.22 -13.79
N THR A 32 -25.04 3.79 -14.94
CA THR A 32 -24.55 5.12 -15.32
C THR A 32 -25.11 6.19 -14.39
N TRP A 33 -24.53 7.38 -14.44
CA TRP A 33 -24.97 8.54 -13.67
C TRP A 33 -26.47 8.82 -13.84
N LYS A 34 -27.13 9.11 -12.72
CA LYS A 34 -28.53 9.48 -12.60
C LYS A 34 -28.68 10.83 -11.91
N TYR A 35 -29.70 11.56 -12.32
CA TYR A 35 -30.14 12.79 -11.68
C TYR A 35 -31.59 12.66 -11.27
N ASN A 36 -31.89 12.87 -9.99
CA ASN A 36 -33.24 12.89 -9.48
C ASN A 36 -33.40 13.97 -8.41
N CYS A 37 -34.36 14.88 -8.60
CA CYS A 37 -34.62 15.99 -7.70
C CYS A 37 -35.99 15.91 -7.03
N ASP A 38 -36.58 14.71 -6.89
CA ASP A 38 -37.76 14.57 -6.05
C ASP A 38 -37.50 14.85 -4.56
N ALA A 39 -38.55 15.07 -3.78
CA ALA A 39 -38.45 15.46 -2.40
C ALA A 39 -37.67 14.45 -1.54
N ALA A 40 -37.75 13.16 -1.85
CA ALA A 40 -37.05 12.11 -1.14
C ALA A 40 -35.53 12.13 -1.41
N HIS A 41 -35.12 12.37 -2.66
CA HIS A 41 -33.73 12.49 -3.06
C HIS A 41 -33.10 13.78 -2.52
N ILE A 42 -33.84 14.90 -2.56
CA ILE A 42 -33.40 16.16 -1.97
C ILE A 42 -33.20 16.01 -0.45
N TYR A 43 -34.15 15.40 0.25
CA TYR A 43 -34.07 15.19 1.70
C TYR A 43 -32.85 14.35 2.10
N LYS A 44 -32.47 13.37 1.29
CA LYS A 44 -31.29 12.49 1.52
C LYS A 44 -29.99 13.07 0.98
N ASP A 45 -30.01 14.23 0.33
CA ASP A 45 -28.86 14.84 -0.36
C ASP A 45 -28.24 13.89 -1.43
N VAL A 46 -29.08 13.13 -2.15
CA VAL A 46 -28.66 12.14 -3.15
C VAL A 46 -29.26 12.48 -4.52
N ILE A 47 -29.08 13.74 -4.95
CA ILE A 47 -29.64 14.25 -6.21
C ILE A 47 -28.86 13.71 -7.43
N ASN A 48 -27.55 13.53 -7.29
CA ASN A 48 -26.69 12.97 -8.32
C ASN A 48 -26.09 11.67 -7.80
N TYR A 49 -26.31 10.56 -8.49
CA TYR A 49 -25.88 9.25 -8.02
C TYR A 49 -25.65 8.24 -9.14
N VAL A 50 -24.96 7.17 -8.79
CA VAL A 50 -24.90 5.90 -9.49
C VAL A 50 -25.38 4.81 -8.54
N ASP A 51 -25.97 3.75 -9.04
CA ASP A 51 -26.25 2.58 -8.20
C ASP A 51 -24.98 1.77 -8.05
N VAL A 52 -24.77 1.23 -6.87
CA VAL A 52 -23.61 0.40 -6.57
C VAL A 52 -24.01 -0.78 -5.68
N GLU A 53 -23.28 -1.87 -5.78
CA GLU A 53 -23.27 -2.89 -4.74
C GLU A 53 -22.11 -2.66 -3.78
N PHE A 54 -22.31 -2.95 -2.49
CA PHE A 54 -21.34 -2.72 -1.43
C PHE A 54 -20.80 -4.04 -0.89
N HIS A 55 -19.48 -4.13 -0.75
CA HIS A 55 -18.80 -5.22 -0.08
C HIS A 55 -17.96 -4.67 1.05
N GLU A 56 -18.24 -5.07 2.28
CA GLU A 56 -17.44 -4.70 3.43
C GLU A 56 -16.07 -5.39 3.37
N ILE A 57 -15.00 -4.60 3.49
CA ILE A 57 -13.62 -5.10 3.45
C ILE A 57 -13.03 -5.17 4.85
N GLY A 58 -13.30 -4.18 5.67
CA GLY A 58 -12.77 -4.10 7.04
C GLY A 58 -12.00 -2.83 7.31
N THR A 59 -11.01 -2.93 8.20
CA THR A 59 -10.24 -1.79 8.69
C THR A 59 -9.06 -1.44 7.77
N VAL A 60 -8.36 -0.35 8.09
CA VAL A 60 -7.27 0.23 7.29
C VAL A 60 -6.14 -0.77 6.96
N GLU A 61 -5.93 -1.78 7.78
CA GLU A 61 -4.87 -2.80 7.56
C GLU A 61 -5.11 -3.70 6.33
N MET A 62 -6.38 -3.74 5.87
CA MET A 62 -6.79 -4.47 4.67
C MET A 62 -6.66 -3.63 3.39
N ILE A 63 -6.34 -2.34 3.50
CA ILE A 63 -6.54 -1.37 2.42
C ILE A 63 -5.20 -0.85 1.91
N PRO A 64 -4.95 -0.87 0.60
CA PRO A 64 -3.72 -0.32 0.03
C PRO A 64 -3.51 1.14 0.45
N GLY A 65 -2.28 1.51 0.79
CA GLY A 65 -1.93 2.85 1.27
C GLY A 65 -2.39 3.97 0.32
N LYS A 66 -2.33 3.73 -0.98
CA LYS A 66 -2.80 4.68 -2.00
C LYS A 66 -4.32 4.92 -1.94
N VAL A 67 -5.11 3.90 -1.63
CA VAL A 67 -6.56 4.03 -1.39
C VAL A 67 -6.78 4.83 -0.11
N VAL A 68 -6.10 4.47 0.99
CA VAL A 68 -6.20 5.20 2.27
C VAL A 68 -5.86 6.68 2.10
N ASN A 69 -4.77 6.97 1.40
CA ASN A 69 -4.30 8.34 1.15
C ASN A 69 -5.29 9.15 0.31
N SER A 70 -6.06 8.51 -0.58
CA SER A 70 -7.07 9.21 -1.37
C SER A 70 -8.17 9.85 -0.49
N PHE A 71 -8.48 9.27 0.66
CA PHE A 71 -9.46 9.83 1.61
C PHE A 71 -8.96 11.02 2.42
N ARG A 72 -7.71 11.42 2.29
CA ARG A 72 -7.16 12.64 2.93
C ARG A 72 -7.40 13.89 2.10
N ALA A 73 -7.69 13.75 0.82
CA ALA A 73 -8.01 14.87 -0.05
C ALA A 73 -9.42 15.40 0.24
N SER A 74 -9.64 16.68 -0.01
CA SER A 74 -10.93 17.35 0.18
C SER A 74 -11.98 17.03 -0.89
N ALA A 75 -11.61 16.29 -1.94
CA ALA A 75 -12.52 15.94 -3.01
C ALA A 75 -13.48 14.83 -2.57
N ALA A 76 -14.80 15.03 -2.78
CA ALA A 76 -15.82 14.04 -2.44
C ALA A 76 -15.73 12.76 -3.31
N LEU A 77 -15.23 12.88 -4.53
CA LEU A 77 -14.97 11.76 -5.45
C LEU A 77 -13.72 12.07 -6.27
N GLN A 78 -12.82 11.09 -6.37
CA GLN A 78 -11.59 11.23 -7.15
C GLN A 78 -11.13 9.89 -7.72
N ARG A 79 -10.42 9.94 -8.84
CA ARG A 79 -9.82 8.75 -9.44
C ARG A 79 -8.52 8.37 -8.72
N ILE A 80 -8.39 7.11 -8.32
CA ILE A 80 -7.14 6.54 -7.83
C ILE A 80 -6.34 6.06 -9.05
N LYS A 81 -5.14 6.62 -9.26
CA LYS A 81 -4.29 6.28 -10.41
C LYS A 81 -3.33 5.15 -10.06
N GLY A 82 -3.06 4.29 -11.05
CA GLY A 82 -2.04 3.23 -10.99
C GLY A 82 -2.63 1.83 -11.09
N ASP A 83 -1.83 0.93 -11.66
CA ASP A 83 -2.27 -0.42 -11.98
C ASP A 83 -2.39 -1.31 -10.74
N VAL A 84 -1.49 -1.16 -9.76
CA VAL A 84 -1.49 -2.02 -8.55
C VAL A 84 -2.75 -1.83 -7.71
N PRO A 85 -3.23 -0.61 -7.39
CA PRO A 85 -4.50 -0.44 -6.70
C PRO A 85 -5.71 -0.98 -7.48
N LEU A 86 -5.69 -0.88 -8.81
CA LEU A 86 -6.75 -1.44 -9.65
C LEU A 86 -6.75 -2.97 -9.56
N LYS A 87 -5.62 -3.61 -9.85
CA LYS A 87 -5.46 -5.07 -9.77
C LYS A 87 -5.82 -5.62 -8.38
N TYR A 88 -5.43 -4.89 -7.32
CA TYR A 88 -5.82 -5.25 -5.96
C TYR A 88 -7.34 -5.23 -5.80
N SER A 89 -8.01 -4.17 -6.27
CA SER A 89 -9.46 -4.03 -6.15
C SER A 89 -10.20 -5.12 -6.93
N GLU A 90 -9.74 -5.43 -8.15
CA GLU A 90 -10.29 -6.49 -9.00
C GLU A 90 -10.12 -7.87 -8.36
N HIS A 91 -8.91 -8.18 -7.89
CA HIS A 91 -8.62 -9.43 -7.20
C HIS A 91 -9.45 -9.58 -5.91
N LEU A 92 -9.51 -8.53 -5.11
CA LEU A 92 -10.31 -8.51 -3.88
C LEU A 92 -11.79 -8.70 -4.15
N TYR A 93 -12.34 -8.05 -5.19
CA TYR A 93 -13.72 -8.22 -5.60
C TYR A 93 -14.01 -9.69 -5.98
N ASN A 94 -13.17 -10.30 -6.82
CA ASN A 94 -13.30 -11.70 -7.20
C ASN A 94 -13.25 -12.63 -5.97
N THR A 95 -12.33 -12.37 -5.05
CA THR A 95 -12.16 -13.16 -3.82
C THR A 95 -13.39 -13.10 -2.93
N ILE A 96 -13.94 -11.91 -2.70
CA ILE A 96 -15.09 -11.70 -1.80
C ILE A 96 -16.37 -12.29 -2.38
N THR A 97 -16.57 -12.11 -3.69
CA THR A 97 -17.78 -12.58 -4.36
C THR A 97 -17.73 -14.07 -4.72
N GLY A 98 -16.54 -14.69 -4.65
CA GLY A 98 -16.32 -16.06 -5.11
C GLY A 98 -16.50 -16.22 -6.62
N THR A 99 -16.36 -15.12 -7.38
CA THR A 99 -16.52 -15.10 -8.84
C THR A 99 -15.22 -14.69 -9.51
N GLN A 100 -15.10 -14.95 -10.80
CA GLN A 100 -14.01 -14.47 -11.63
C GLN A 100 -14.56 -13.38 -12.58
N PHE A 101 -15.11 -12.32 -11.99
CA PHE A 101 -15.75 -11.24 -12.76
C PHE A 101 -14.70 -10.37 -13.47
N TYR A 102 -13.66 -9.98 -12.78
CA TYR A 102 -12.52 -9.26 -13.36
C TYR A 102 -11.42 -10.23 -13.80
N PRO A 103 -10.50 -9.78 -14.67
CA PRO A 103 -9.35 -10.61 -15.06
C PRO A 103 -8.60 -11.16 -13.84
N ASP A 104 -8.26 -12.44 -13.89
CA ASP A 104 -7.49 -13.06 -12.82
C ASP A 104 -6.08 -12.48 -12.77
N CYS A 105 -5.63 -12.19 -11.56
CA CYS A 105 -4.31 -11.70 -11.27
C CYS A 105 -3.55 -12.74 -10.44
N ALA A 106 -3.24 -13.89 -11.06
CA ALA A 106 -2.40 -14.90 -10.43
C ALA A 106 -1.00 -14.33 -10.19
N VAL A 107 -0.67 -14.06 -8.94
CA VAL A 107 0.65 -13.55 -8.54
C VAL A 107 1.60 -14.73 -8.33
N LYS A 108 2.66 -14.80 -9.13
CA LYS A 108 3.73 -15.76 -8.88
C LYS A 108 4.54 -15.35 -7.65
N LYS A 109 5.06 -16.35 -6.92
CA LYS A 109 5.84 -16.10 -5.70
C LYS A 109 6.95 -15.06 -5.93
N GLU A 110 7.66 -15.18 -7.03
CA GLU A 110 8.81 -14.33 -7.38
C GLU A 110 8.42 -12.89 -7.70
N GLU A 111 7.16 -12.68 -8.07
CA GLU A 111 6.60 -11.39 -8.51
C GLU A 111 5.88 -10.64 -7.38
N ILE A 112 5.74 -11.23 -6.18
CA ILE A 112 4.93 -10.66 -5.09
C ILE A 112 5.29 -9.20 -4.78
N LEU A 113 6.57 -8.85 -4.76
CA LEU A 113 7.03 -7.50 -4.44
C LEU A 113 6.62 -6.45 -5.49
N ASP A 114 6.32 -6.87 -6.72
CA ASP A 114 5.88 -6.00 -7.81
C ASP A 114 4.40 -5.60 -7.66
N PHE A 115 3.65 -6.34 -6.83
CA PHE A 115 2.25 -6.10 -6.48
C PHE A 115 2.07 -5.34 -5.18
N LEU A 116 3.15 -5.09 -4.44
CA LEU A 116 3.11 -4.33 -3.20
C LEU A 116 3.27 -2.83 -3.45
N GLN A 117 2.55 -2.04 -2.67
CA GLN A 117 2.76 -0.59 -2.63
C GLN A 117 4.05 -0.26 -1.88
N PRO A 118 4.65 0.94 -2.06
CA PRO A 118 5.84 1.34 -1.32
C PRO A 118 5.72 1.11 0.19
N GLU A 119 4.61 1.52 0.77
CA GLU A 119 4.35 1.38 2.20
C GLU A 119 4.26 -0.09 2.65
N ASP A 120 3.85 -0.99 1.76
CA ASP A 120 3.80 -2.42 2.05
C ASP A 120 5.20 -3.03 2.08
N VAL A 121 6.06 -2.62 1.16
CA VAL A 121 7.45 -3.08 1.12
C VAL A 121 8.23 -2.56 2.33
N GLU A 122 8.01 -1.30 2.72
CA GLU A 122 8.56 -0.72 3.96
C GLU A 122 8.13 -1.51 5.20
N GLU A 123 6.84 -1.88 5.28
CA GLU A 123 6.32 -2.71 6.38
C GLU A 123 6.95 -4.09 6.40
N VAL A 124 7.10 -4.75 5.25
CA VAL A 124 7.77 -6.06 5.16
C VAL A 124 9.23 -5.97 5.60
N VAL A 125 9.96 -4.94 5.17
CA VAL A 125 11.35 -4.70 5.59
C VAL A 125 11.42 -4.46 7.10
N SER A 126 10.48 -3.68 7.64
CA SER A 126 10.37 -3.45 9.08
C SER A 126 10.18 -4.74 9.87
N LEU A 127 9.23 -5.58 9.46
CA LEU A 127 8.97 -6.88 10.09
C LEU A 127 10.19 -7.83 9.98
N TYR A 128 10.83 -7.86 8.80
CA TYR A 128 12.04 -8.64 8.59
C TYR A 128 13.17 -8.22 9.54
N LEU A 129 13.43 -6.92 9.66
CA LEU A 129 14.47 -6.44 10.57
C LEU A 129 14.17 -6.76 12.03
N GLN A 130 12.90 -6.71 12.43
CA GLN A 130 12.50 -7.02 13.80
C GLN A 130 12.60 -8.51 14.11
N LEU A 131 12.15 -9.38 13.21
CA LEU A 131 12.05 -10.81 13.48
C LEU A 131 13.33 -11.58 13.18
N GLU A 132 14.00 -11.25 12.06
CA GLU A 132 15.15 -12.02 11.59
C GLU A 132 16.48 -11.37 11.96
N LYS A 133 16.51 -10.04 12.12
CA LYS A 133 17.75 -9.30 12.40
C LYS A 133 17.86 -8.79 13.84
N GLY A 134 16.79 -8.94 14.63
CA GLY A 134 16.84 -8.60 16.05
C GLY A 134 16.84 -7.10 16.36
N TYR A 135 16.19 -6.31 15.52
CA TYR A 135 16.01 -4.88 15.76
C TYR A 135 14.63 -4.58 16.40
N LEU A 136 14.55 -3.44 17.07
CA LEU A 136 13.31 -2.87 17.59
C LEU A 136 13.02 -1.56 16.87
N LEU A 137 11.84 -1.41 16.32
CA LEU A 137 11.41 -0.23 15.58
C LEU A 137 11.05 0.92 16.52
N TYR A 138 11.52 2.13 16.22
CA TYR A 138 11.02 3.38 16.82
C TYR A 138 9.86 3.91 15.99
N SER A 139 8.62 3.51 16.32
CA SER A 139 7.41 3.84 15.56
C SER A 139 7.18 5.34 15.36
N SER A 140 7.69 6.19 16.26
CA SER A 140 7.60 7.64 16.13
C SER A 140 8.41 8.20 14.95
N THR A 141 9.36 7.44 14.43
CA THR A 141 10.25 7.88 13.34
C THR A 141 9.69 7.62 11.95
N ASN A 142 8.70 6.73 11.79
CA ASN A 142 8.07 6.41 10.51
C ASN A 142 7.35 7.57 9.83
N LYS A 143 7.16 8.68 10.49
CA LYS A 143 6.36 9.81 10.00
C LYS A 143 7.19 11.05 9.71
N LEU A 144 8.50 10.99 9.87
CA LEU A 144 9.35 12.18 9.79
C LEU A 144 9.62 12.66 8.37
N GLY A 145 9.19 11.91 7.34
CA GLY A 145 9.33 12.31 5.94
C GLY A 145 10.79 12.59 5.54
N THR A 146 11.75 11.94 6.19
CA THR A 146 13.16 12.08 5.84
C THR A 146 13.40 11.44 4.47
N GLN A 147 14.07 12.13 3.58
CA GLN A 147 14.43 11.58 2.28
C GLN A 147 15.53 10.51 2.36
N THR A 148 16.18 10.37 3.53
CA THR A 148 17.38 9.58 3.70
C THR A 148 17.12 8.16 4.21
N TYR A 149 16.09 7.96 5.02
CA TYR A 149 15.70 6.64 5.54
C TYR A 149 14.21 6.60 5.88
N GLU A 150 13.62 5.41 5.91
CA GLU A 150 12.17 5.25 6.16
C GLU A 150 11.84 5.33 7.66
N PHE A 151 12.66 4.70 8.50
CA PHE A 151 12.49 4.70 9.95
C PHE A 151 13.82 4.45 10.67
N VAL A 152 13.83 4.61 11.99
CA VAL A 152 14.94 4.25 12.85
C VAL A 152 14.60 3.00 13.63
N ALA A 153 15.51 2.04 13.66
CA ALA A 153 15.46 0.88 14.53
C ALA A 153 16.72 0.83 15.42
N VAL A 154 16.66 0.09 16.51
CA VAL A 154 17.78 -0.11 17.43
C VAL A 154 18.00 -1.61 17.61
N ALA A 155 19.25 -2.05 17.66
CA ALA A 155 19.59 -3.42 18.01
C ALA A 155 19.01 -3.77 19.39
N LYS A 156 18.53 -5.01 19.60
CA LYS A 156 17.89 -5.42 20.86
C LYS A 156 18.81 -5.25 22.08
N ASP A 157 20.11 -5.31 21.88
CA ASP A 157 21.13 -5.08 22.93
C ASP A 157 21.49 -3.60 23.12
N GLY A 158 20.89 -2.70 22.33
CA GLY A 158 21.13 -1.26 22.38
C GLY A 158 22.47 -0.82 21.80
N SER A 159 23.23 -1.72 21.18
CA SER A 159 24.63 -1.44 20.76
C SER A 159 24.75 -0.42 19.63
N HIS A 160 23.76 -0.39 18.70
CA HIS A 160 23.76 0.50 17.54
C HIS A 160 22.35 0.68 16.99
N LYS A 161 22.19 1.68 16.14
CA LYS A 161 20.95 1.94 15.38
C LYS A 161 21.00 1.34 13.98
N ALA A 162 19.84 1.19 13.38
CA ALA A 162 19.68 0.80 11.99
C ALA A 162 18.77 1.80 11.25
N TYR A 163 19.17 2.14 10.05
CA TYR A 163 18.50 3.08 9.16
C TYR A 163 18.16 2.36 7.84
N PRO A 164 16.97 1.79 7.70
CA PRO A 164 16.56 1.18 6.44
C PRO A 164 16.11 2.22 5.42
N GLN A 165 16.50 2.00 4.17
CA GLN A 165 15.99 2.74 3.02
C GLN A 165 15.42 1.77 2.02
N VAL A 166 14.18 2.02 1.60
CA VAL A 166 13.40 1.19 0.69
C VAL A 166 13.04 1.99 -0.56
N LYS A 167 13.16 1.40 -1.73
CA LYS A 167 12.67 1.95 -3.00
C LYS A 167 11.94 0.88 -3.78
N THR A 168 10.77 1.20 -4.31
CA THR A 168 9.98 0.29 -5.14
C THR A 168 10.16 0.53 -6.65
N GLY A 169 10.65 1.70 -7.04
CA GLY A 169 10.89 2.05 -8.45
C GLY A 169 12.32 1.83 -8.90
N LYS A 170 12.61 2.30 -10.11
CA LYS A 170 13.93 2.16 -10.78
C LYS A 170 14.99 3.15 -10.29
N THR A 171 14.68 4.00 -9.32
CA THR A 171 15.64 4.97 -8.79
C THR A 171 16.78 4.24 -8.10
N PRO A 172 18.05 4.48 -8.49
CA PRO A 172 19.19 3.84 -7.85
C PRO A 172 19.32 4.25 -6.38
N LEU A 173 19.75 3.30 -5.55
CA LEU A 173 20.18 3.56 -4.17
C LEU A 173 21.70 3.81 -4.18
N ASP A 174 22.10 5.07 -3.93
CA ASP A 174 23.50 5.44 -3.85
C ASP A 174 23.92 5.54 -2.38
N GLY A 175 24.82 4.64 -1.97
CA GLY A 175 25.36 4.57 -0.63
C GLY A 175 26.11 5.82 -0.17
N ASN A 176 26.55 6.68 -1.09
CA ASN A 176 27.19 7.94 -0.71
C ASN A 176 26.27 8.83 0.15
N HIS A 177 24.96 8.73 -0.02
CA HIS A 177 23.98 9.49 0.75
C HIS A 177 23.88 9.05 2.23
N TYR A 178 24.44 7.88 2.58
CA TYR A 178 24.26 7.26 3.90
C TYR A 178 25.57 7.12 4.69
N LYS A 179 26.69 7.57 4.13
CA LYS A 179 28.03 7.42 4.75
C LYS A 179 28.13 8.01 6.15
N GLU A 180 27.48 9.14 6.39
CA GLU A 180 27.48 9.78 7.70
C GLU A 180 26.79 8.93 8.77
N LEU A 181 25.73 8.18 8.39
CA LEU A 181 25.02 7.29 9.30
C LEU A 181 25.89 6.10 9.73
N THR A 182 26.74 5.59 8.84
CA THR A 182 27.64 4.47 9.15
C THR A 182 28.89 4.89 9.90
N ALA A 183 29.29 6.18 9.86
CA ALA A 183 30.49 6.69 10.49
C ALA A 183 30.50 6.51 12.02
N ASN A 184 29.33 6.44 12.65
CA ASN A 184 29.18 6.27 14.10
C ASN A 184 29.01 4.80 14.54
N GLY A 185 29.27 3.84 13.65
CA GLY A 185 29.05 2.42 13.90
C GLY A 185 27.61 1.94 13.76
N ASP A 186 26.71 2.79 13.30
CA ASP A 186 25.35 2.44 12.99
C ASP A 186 25.25 1.65 11.67
N LYS A 187 24.13 0.97 11.45
CA LYS A 187 23.86 0.15 10.26
C LYS A 187 22.93 0.85 9.29
N VAL A 188 23.18 0.70 8.01
CA VAL A 188 22.26 1.11 6.95
C VAL A 188 21.84 -0.13 6.19
N PHE A 189 20.52 -0.37 6.09
CA PHE A 189 19.94 -1.44 5.31
C PHE A 189 19.32 -0.87 4.04
N LEU A 190 19.70 -1.40 2.90
CA LEU A 190 19.23 -0.95 1.60
C LEU A 190 18.39 -2.04 0.95
N PHE A 191 17.23 -1.66 0.45
CA PHE A 191 16.39 -2.52 -0.35
C PHE A 191 15.78 -1.76 -1.53
N THR A 192 15.82 -2.36 -2.72
CA THR A 192 15.06 -1.87 -3.87
C THR A 192 14.41 -3.02 -4.62
N VAL A 193 13.18 -2.80 -5.11
CA VAL A 193 12.45 -3.79 -5.90
C VAL A 193 13.01 -3.88 -7.32
N GLU A 194 13.24 -2.74 -7.98
CA GLU A 194 13.66 -2.67 -9.40
C GLU A 194 14.95 -1.86 -9.63
N GLY A 195 15.43 -1.12 -8.62
CA GLY A 195 16.56 -0.21 -8.77
C GLY A 195 17.92 -0.90 -8.69
N GLU A 196 18.95 -0.13 -8.96
CA GLU A 196 20.35 -0.54 -8.86
C GLU A 196 20.98 -0.05 -7.57
N TYR A 197 21.98 -0.77 -7.07
CA TYR A 197 22.79 -0.35 -5.93
C TYR A 197 24.12 0.24 -6.40
N LYS A 198 24.50 1.41 -5.86
CA LYS A 198 25.77 2.10 -6.16
C LYS A 198 26.48 2.50 -4.87
N ASN A 199 27.79 2.37 -4.83
CA ASN A 199 28.65 2.85 -3.73
C ASN A 199 28.22 2.33 -2.33
N THR A 200 27.79 1.09 -2.21
CA THR A 200 27.16 0.53 -1.00
C THR A 200 28.15 -0.15 -0.04
N ALA A 201 29.45 0.12 -0.19
CA ALA A 201 30.47 -0.45 0.70
C ALA A 201 30.19 -0.08 2.18
N GLY A 202 30.16 -1.08 3.05
CA GLY A 202 29.86 -0.91 4.48
C GLY A 202 28.37 -0.84 4.83
N MET A 203 27.48 -1.11 3.88
CA MET A 203 26.03 -1.17 4.08
C MET A 203 25.50 -2.58 3.86
N ASP A 204 24.40 -2.89 4.52
CA ASP A 204 23.74 -4.20 4.41
C ASP A 204 22.66 -4.15 3.32
N ILE A 205 22.85 -4.89 2.25
CA ILE A 205 21.84 -5.04 1.19
C ILE A 205 20.92 -6.19 1.55
N ILE A 206 19.61 -5.94 1.56
CA ILE A 206 18.61 -7.00 1.72
C ILE A 206 18.38 -7.64 0.34
N ASP A 207 18.60 -8.94 0.27
CA ASP A 207 18.37 -9.70 -0.96
C ASP A 207 16.87 -9.86 -1.24
N ARG A 208 16.45 -9.68 -2.50
CA ARG A 208 15.04 -9.78 -2.94
C ARG A 208 14.44 -11.15 -2.60
N LYS A 209 15.19 -12.23 -2.84
CA LYS A 209 14.72 -13.59 -2.57
C LYS A 209 14.53 -13.83 -1.08
N VAL A 210 15.43 -13.31 -0.24
CA VAL A 210 15.32 -13.42 1.21
C VAL A 210 14.03 -12.75 1.69
N LEU A 211 13.69 -11.57 1.17
CA LEU A 211 12.48 -10.86 1.56
C LEU A 211 11.21 -11.58 1.08
N ILE A 212 11.23 -12.14 -0.14
CA ILE A 212 10.14 -12.97 -0.66
C ILE A 212 9.94 -14.22 0.22
N ASP A 213 11.01 -14.93 0.53
CA ASP A 213 10.94 -16.13 1.39
C ASP A 213 10.45 -15.78 2.81
N PHE A 214 10.84 -14.62 3.34
CA PHE A 214 10.32 -14.09 4.59
C PHE A 214 8.79 -13.86 4.54
N ILE A 215 8.27 -13.21 3.51
CA ILE A 215 6.83 -12.98 3.32
C ILE A 215 6.08 -14.33 3.36
N TYR A 216 6.53 -15.30 2.57
CA TYR A 216 5.86 -16.60 2.47
C TYR A 216 6.03 -17.47 3.73
N GLY A 217 7.15 -17.35 4.43
CA GLY A 217 7.40 -18.02 5.72
C GLY A 217 6.55 -17.44 6.86
N HIS A 218 6.19 -16.16 6.76
CA HIS A 218 5.51 -15.43 7.82
C HIS A 218 4.11 -14.91 7.42
N LYS A 219 3.41 -15.61 6.52
CA LYS A 219 2.09 -15.20 5.99
C LYS A 219 1.11 -14.71 7.05
N ARG A 220 1.06 -15.38 8.21
CA ARG A 220 0.07 -15.10 9.26
C ARG A 220 0.22 -13.73 9.92
N ILE A 221 1.42 -13.17 9.91
CA ILE A 221 1.71 -11.86 10.52
C ILE A 221 1.74 -10.72 9.51
N MET A 222 1.66 -11.03 8.22
CA MET A 222 1.59 -9.98 7.20
C MET A 222 0.28 -9.20 7.33
N PRO A 223 0.30 -7.86 7.08
CA PRO A 223 -0.92 -7.07 6.96
C PRO A 223 -1.93 -7.70 6.01
N GLY A 224 -3.22 -7.51 6.27
CA GLY A 224 -4.29 -8.13 5.51
C GLY A 224 -4.18 -7.83 4.00
N ARG A 225 -3.83 -6.59 3.64
CA ARG A 225 -3.61 -6.15 2.25
C ARG A 225 -2.47 -6.89 1.53
N ILE A 226 -1.46 -7.38 2.27
CA ILE A 226 -0.40 -8.23 1.70
C ILE A 226 -0.88 -9.67 1.60
N ARG A 227 -1.58 -10.16 2.65
CA ARG A 227 -2.10 -11.53 2.69
C ARG A 227 -3.06 -11.85 1.54
N GLN A 228 -3.78 -10.86 1.01
CA GLN A 228 -4.68 -11.05 -0.14
C GLN A 228 -3.95 -11.55 -1.40
N TRP A 229 -2.64 -11.32 -1.49
CA TRP A 229 -1.82 -11.78 -2.62
C TRP A 229 -1.17 -13.16 -2.39
N LEU A 230 -1.30 -13.78 -1.21
CA LEU A 230 -0.61 -15.00 -0.78
C LEU A 230 -1.51 -16.22 -0.76
#